data_c72a82331a40454754d4af240b1cb0f3
#
_entry.id   c72a82331a40454754d4af240b1cb0f3
#
_cell.length_a   1.000
_cell.length_b   1.000
_cell.length_c   1.000
_cell.angle_alpha   90.00
_cell.angle_beta   90.00
_cell.angle_gamma   90.00
#
_symmetry.space_group_name_H-M   'P 1'
#
loop_
_entity.id
_entity.type
_entity.pdbx_description
1 polymer ?
#
loop_
_entity_poly.entity_id
_entity_poly.type
_entity_poly.pdbx_seq_one_letter_code
_entity_poly.pdbx_strand_id
1 'polypeptide(L)'
;MDVKTAFLNGYLDEDIYMVQPEGFVDPNHPRKVCKLQRSIYGLKQASRSWNKRFDEEIKRFGFAQNLDEPCVYQKASGSNVTFLILYVDDIIIMGNHIPSLQSVKNYLGKCFSMKDLGEAAFILGIKIYRDRSKQLIGLSQNAYMDKILKRYKMDNSKRGYIPMQERLDLNKSQGAQTPKEVNRMKNVPYASVVGSIMYAVRCTRPDVAFAQNMTSRFQQNPGELHWTAVKNILKYLRNTKDMFLVYGENPEAELRVDCYCNAGFEIDINDMKSLTGYVSF
;
A
#
# COMPACT_ATOMS: atom_id res chain seq x y z
N MET A 1 -9.45 -13.29 -3.42
CA MET A 1 -8.92 -14.67 -3.30
C MET A 1 -7.55 -14.61 -2.64
N ASP A 2 -7.12 -15.67 -1.98
CA ASP A 2 -5.86 -15.75 -1.26
C ASP A 2 -5.12 -17.04 -1.67
N VAL A 3 -3.83 -16.91 -2.04
CA VAL A 3 -2.99 -18.03 -2.48
C VAL A 3 -2.26 -18.62 -1.28
N LYS A 4 -2.48 -19.90 -1.00
CA LYS A 4 -1.72 -20.57 0.03
C LYS A 4 -0.25 -20.71 -0.38
N THR A 5 0.65 -20.20 0.48
CA THR A 5 2.09 -20.33 0.27
C THR A 5 2.57 -19.91 -1.13
N ALA A 6 2.21 -18.67 -1.54
CA ALA A 6 2.46 -18.14 -2.88
C ALA A 6 3.89 -18.41 -3.38
N PHE A 7 4.92 -18.13 -2.57
CA PHE A 7 6.32 -18.28 -3.00
C PHE A 7 6.74 -19.73 -3.25
N LEU A 8 6.08 -20.71 -2.64
CA LEU A 8 6.37 -22.13 -2.89
C LEU A 8 5.90 -22.60 -4.27
N ASN A 9 5.12 -21.78 -5.00
CA ASN A 9 4.70 -22.08 -6.37
C ASN A 9 5.74 -21.65 -7.41
N GLY A 10 6.71 -20.78 -7.04
CA GLY A 10 7.75 -20.30 -7.94
C GLY A 10 8.75 -21.38 -8.32
N TYR A 11 9.15 -21.42 -9.59
CA TYR A 11 10.25 -22.26 -10.06
C TYR A 11 11.61 -21.60 -9.78
N LEU A 12 12.65 -22.41 -9.69
CA LEU A 12 14.03 -21.95 -9.56
C LEU A 12 14.73 -22.18 -10.90
N ASP A 13 15.37 -21.13 -11.42
CA ASP A 13 16.17 -21.18 -12.63
C ASP A 13 17.61 -21.65 -12.34
N GLU A 14 17.98 -21.78 -11.05
CA GLU A 14 19.32 -22.07 -10.55
C GLU A 14 19.31 -23.15 -9.45
N ASP A 15 20.41 -23.86 -9.31
CA ASP A 15 20.58 -24.84 -8.24
C ASP A 15 20.85 -24.16 -6.89
N ILE A 16 19.88 -24.27 -5.98
CA ILE A 16 19.96 -23.70 -4.65
C ILE A 16 19.99 -24.82 -3.61
N TYR A 17 20.92 -24.72 -2.68
CA TYR A 17 21.10 -25.67 -1.60
C TYR A 17 20.91 -25.00 -0.25
N MET A 18 20.34 -25.71 0.71
CA MET A 18 20.20 -25.28 2.09
C MET A 18 20.65 -26.40 3.04
N VAL A 19 21.05 -26.02 4.23
CA VAL A 19 21.30 -27.00 5.31
C VAL A 19 19.99 -27.72 5.66
N GLN A 20 20.10 -28.96 6.11
CA GLN A 20 18.92 -29.70 6.60
C GLN A 20 18.30 -28.92 7.77
N PRO A 21 16.96 -28.68 7.74
CA PRO A 21 16.29 -27.96 8.82
C PRO A 21 16.41 -28.68 10.16
N GLU A 22 16.42 -27.91 11.23
CA GLU A 22 16.43 -28.45 12.59
C GLU A 22 15.23 -29.41 12.80
N GLY A 23 15.47 -30.57 13.40
CA GLY A 23 14.48 -31.63 13.55
C GLY A 23 14.28 -32.54 12.33
N PHE A 24 14.87 -32.23 11.16
CA PHE A 24 14.82 -33.04 9.95
C PHE A 24 16.22 -33.48 9.47
N VAL A 25 17.23 -33.35 10.33
CA VAL A 25 18.60 -33.78 10.01
C VAL A 25 18.63 -35.33 9.95
N ASP A 26 19.05 -35.87 8.79
CA ASP A 26 19.24 -37.29 8.61
C ASP A 26 20.42 -37.79 9.51
N PRO A 27 20.16 -38.61 10.52
CA PRO A 27 21.23 -39.10 11.42
C PRO A 27 22.37 -39.84 10.71
N ASN A 28 22.04 -40.53 9.60
CA ASN A 28 23.02 -41.28 8.82
C ASN A 28 23.86 -40.41 7.91
N HIS A 29 23.36 -39.20 7.59
CA HIS A 29 23.99 -38.27 6.66
C HIS A 29 23.90 -36.81 7.15
N PRO A 30 24.43 -36.51 8.32
CA PRO A 30 24.23 -35.17 8.93
C PRO A 30 24.86 -34.00 8.15
N ARG A 31 25.79 -34.28 7.24
CA ARG A 31 26.45 -33.27 6.38
C ARG A 31 25.82 -33.10 5.01
N LYS A 32 24.81 -33.90 4.66
CA LYS A 32 24.06 -33.67 3.40
C LYS A 32 23.29 -32.36 3.47
N VAL A 33 23.10 -31.76 2.30
CA VAL A 33 22.29 -30.56 2.11
C VAL A 33 21.04 -30.88 1.29
N CYS A 34 19.99 -30.08 1.46
CA CYS A 34 18.78 -30.18 0.65
C CYS A 34 18.96 -29.37 -0.62
N LYS A 35 18.78 -29.96 -1.79
CA LYS A 35 18.63 -29.24 -3.05
C LYS A 35 17.18 -28.81 -3.18
N LEU A 36 16.93 -27.49 -3.28
CA LEU A 36 15.59 -26.96 -3.43
C LEU A 36 15.06 -27.26 -4.84
N GLN A 37 13.85 -27.81 -4.90
CA GLN A 37 13.15 -28.07 -6.16
C GLN A 37 12.23 -26.90 -6.55
N ARG A 38 11.87 -26.05 -5.60
CA ARG A 38 11.04 -24.85 -5.78
C ARG A 38 11.51 -23.74 -4.86
N SER A 39 11.06 -22.54 -5.16
CA SER A 39 11.29 -21.38 -4.32
C SER A 39 10.72 -21.56 -2.92
N ILE A 40 11.37 -20.99 -1.92
CA ILE A 40 10.92 -20.94 -0.53
C ILE A 40 10.93 -19.51 -0.01
N TYR A 41 10.18 -19.28 1.09
CA TYR A 41 10.22 -17.99 1.79
C TYR A 41 11.65 -17.73 2.31
N GLY A 42 12.10 -16.48 2.20
CA GLY A 42 13.45 -16.05 2.59
C GLY A 42 14.46 -15.96 1.44
N LEU A 43 14.21 -16.60 0.29
CA LEU A 43 15.04 -16.39 -0.90
C LEU A 43 14.79 -15.01 -1.50
N LYS A 44 15.84 -14.31 -1.92
CA LYS A 44 15.74 -12.98 -2.55
C LYS A 44 14.92 -12.99 -3.84
N GLN A 45 14.99 -14.08 -4.63
CA GLN A 45 14.29 -14.27 -5.89
C GLN A 45 12.87 -14.83 -5.76
N ALA A 46 12.44 -15.22 -4.55
CA ALA A 46 11.17 -15.93 -4.35
C ALA A 46 9.95 -15.17 -4.87
N SER A 47 9.85 -13.88 -4.59
CA SER A 47 8.74 -13.04 -5.06
C SER A 47 8.71 -12.91 -6.58
N ARG A 48 9.89 -12.79 -7.22
CA ARG A 48 9.99 -12.75 -8.69
C ARG A 48 9.61 -14.08 -9.34
N SER A 49 10.06 -15.19 -8.77
CA SER A 49 9.74 -16.53 -9.28
C SER A 49 8.24 -16.82 -9.19
N TRP A 50 7.60 -16.39 -8.10
CA TRP A 50 6.15 -16.44 -7.94
C TRP A 50 5.43 -15.56 -8.98
N ASN A 51 5.85 -14.31 -9.13
CA ASN A 51 5.24 -13.38 -10.09
C ASN A 51 5.32 -13.92 -11.53
N LYS A 52 6.48 -14.43 -11.96
CA LYS A 52 6.64 -15.09 -13.27
C LYS A 52 5.65 -16.25 -13.45
N ARG A 53 5.57 -17.13 -12.45
CA ARG A 53 4.68 -18.30 -12.52
C ARG A 53 3.21 -17.90 -12.62
N PHE A 54 2.80 -16.87 -11.87
CA PHE A 54 1.45 -16.34 -11.94
C PHE A 54 1.17 -15.66 -13.30
N ASP A 55 2.07 -14.83 -13.76
CA ASP A 55 1.99 -14.12 -15.04
C ASP A 55 1.80 -15.08 -16.21
N GLU A 56 2.60 -16.15 -16.26
CA GLU A 56 2.48 -17.19 -17.28
C GLU A 56 1.09 -17.85 -17.30
N GLU A 57 0.56 -18.21 -16.12
CA GLU A 57 -0.74 -18.88 -16.04
C GLU A 57 -1.89 -17.92 -16.39
N ILE A 58 -1.86 -16.69 -15.90
CA ILE A 58 -2.95 -15.77 -16.15
C ILE A 58 -2.98 -15.29 -17.61
N LYS A 59 -1.81 -15.14 -18.26
CA LYS A 59 -1.70 -14.87 -19.69
C LYS A 59 -2.18 -16.07 -20.53
N ARG A 60 -1.91 -17.30 -20.10
CA ARG A 60 -2.44 -18.52 -20.74
C ARG A 60 -3.97 -18.56 -20.68
N PHE A 61 -4.59 -18.02 -19.65
CA PHE A 61 -6.05 -17.89 -19.57
C PHE A 61 -6.60 -16.73 -20.41
N GLY A 62 -5.74 -15.94 -21.05
CA GLY A 62 -6.09 -14.88 -21.99
C GLY A 62 -6.19 -13.49 -21.38
N PHE A 63 -5.55 -13.25 -20.24
CA PHE A 63 -5.36 -11.90 -19.73
C PHE A 63 -4.17 -11.21 -20.38
N ALA A 64 -4.27 -9.89 -20.56
CA ALA A 64 -3.18 -9.00 -20.90
C ALA A 64 -2.71 -8.25 -19.64
N GLN A 65 -1.40 -8.13 -19.46
CA GLN A 65 -0.80 -7.35 -18.38
C GLN A 65 -0.82 -5.87 -18.75
N ASN A 66 -1.12 -5.01 -17.79
CA ASN A 66 -0.99 -3.57 -17.96
C ASN A 66 0.51 -3.20 -17.98
N LEU A 67 0.92 -2.31 -18.89
CA LEU A 67 2.33 -1.93 -19.05
C LEU A 67 2.79 -0.96 -17.98
N ASP A 68 1.90 -0.06 -17.55
CA ASP A 68 2.22 0.96 -16.54
C ASP A 68 2.12 0.40 -15.11
N GLU A 69 1.19 -0.57 -14.89
CA GLU A 69 0.96 -1.22 -13.60
C GLU A 69 1.06 -2.74 -13.73
N PRO A 70 2.27 -3.32 -13.65
CA PRO A 70 2.51 -4.74 -13.93
C PRO A 70 1.78 -5.75 -13.03
N CYS A 71 1.20 -5.28 -11.91
CA CYS A 71 0.37 -6.12 -11.04
C CYS A 71 -1.10 -6.17 -11.46
N VAL A 72 -1.48 -5.40 -12.48
CA VAL A 72 -2.84 -5.31 -13.03
C VAL A 72 -2.92 -6.07 -14.34
N TYR A 73 -3.92 -6.94 -14.44
CA TYR A 73 -4.23 -7.70 -15.64
C TYR A 73 -5.66 -7.43 -16.08
N GLN A 74 -5.90 -7.44 -17.37
CA GLN A 74 -7.23 -7.22 -17.94
C GLN A 74 -7.56 -8.27 -19.00
N LYS A 75 -8.83 -8.62 -19.09
CA LYS A 75 -9.39 -9.47 -20.14
C LYS A 75 -10.71 -8.90 -20.60
N ALA A 76 -10.84 -8.64 -21.88
CA ALA A 76 -12.07 -8.17 -22.51
C ALA A 76 -12.61 -9.22 -23.48
N SER A 77 -13.94 -9.39 -23.53
CA SER A 77 -14.64 -10.26 -24.46
C SER A 77 -16.00 -9.63 -24.79
N GLY A 78 -16.09 -8.98 -25.94
CA GLY A 78 -17.23 -8.12 -26.27
C GLY A 78 -17.36 -6.98 -25.25
N SER A 79 -18.55 -6.82 -24.68
CA SER A 79 -18.83 -5.83 -23.61
C SER A 79 -18.40 -6.28 -22.22
N ASN A 80 -17.95 -7.52 -22.05
CA ASN A 80 -17.53 -8.05 -20.76
C ASN A 80 -16.06 -7.74 -20.49
N VAL A 81 -15.77 -7.10 -19.37
CA VAL A 81 -14.43 -6.76 -18.93
C VAL A 81 -14.17 -7.37 -17.56
N THR A 82 -12.99 -7.95 -17.41
CA THR A 82 -12.49 -8.48 -16.13
C THR A 82 -11.12 -7.91 -15.85
N PHE A 83 -10.92 -7.33 -14.68
CA PHE A 83 -9.63 -6.92 -14.13
C PHE A 83 -9.22 -7.87 -13.02
N LEU A 84 -7.93 -8.12 -12.94
CA LEU A 84 -7.30 -8.88 -11.88
C LEU A 84 -6.10 -8.10 -11.36
N ILE A 85 -6.02 -7.95 -10.04
CA ILE A 85 -4.92 -7.27 -9.36
C ILE A 85 -4.25 -8.29 -8.44
N LEU A 86 -2.95 -8.47 -8.62
CA LEU A 86 -2.13 -9.36 -7.80
C LEU A 86 -1.30 -8.56 -6.80
N TYR A 87 -1.40 -8.90 -5.53
CA TYR A 87 -0.48 -8.42 -4.51
C TYR A 87 0.02 -9.59 -3.65
N VAL A 88 1.17 -10.12 -4.01
CA VAL A 88 1.81 -11.31 -3.42
C VAL A 88 0.88 -12.51 -3.44
N ASP A 89 0.15 -12.78 -2.36
CA ASP A 89 -0.82 -13.86 -2.17
C ASP A 89 -2.28 -13.39 -2.30
N ASP A 90 -2.53 -12.10 -2.15
CA ASP A 90 -3.85 -11.50 -2.31
C ASP A 90 -4.20 -11.21 -3.77
N ILE A 91 -5.39 -11.63 -4.20
CA ILE A 91 -5.91 -11.35 -5.54
C ILE A 91 -7.29 -10.72 -5.46
N ILE A 92 -7.45 -9.56 -6.07
CA ILE A 92 -8.75 -8.96 -6.36
C ILE A 92 -9.14 -9.24 -7.81
N ILE A 93 -10.38 -9.68 -8.01
CA ILE A 93 -10.98 -9.87 -9.33
C ILE A 93 -12.21 -8.98 -9.42
N MET A 94 -12.27 -8.13 -10.43
CA MET A 94 -13.36 -7.18 -10.67
C MET A 94 -13.87 -7.32 -12.10
N GLY A 95 -15.14 -7.07 -12.30
CA GLY A 95 -15.70 -7.09 -13.65
C GLY A 95 -17.22 -6.89 -13.65
N ASN A 96 -17.79 -6.70 -14.84
CA ASN A 96 -19.20 -6.47 -15.06
C ASN A 96 -20.01 -7.76 -15.36
N HIS A 97 -19.35 -8.93 -15.44
CA HIS A 97 -20.01 -10.19 -15.81
C HIS A 97 -19.64 -11.31 -14.81
N ILE A 98 -20.57 -11.68 -13.94
CA ILE A 98 -20.38 -12.67 -12.86
C ILE A 98 -19.88 -14.03 -13.37
N PRO A 99 -20.41 -14.62 -14.46
CA PRO A 99 -19.91 -15.89 -14.99
C PRO A 99 -18.43 -15.83 -15.40
N SER A 100 -17.96 -14.70 -15.96
CA SER A 100 -16.54 -14.51 -16.27
C SER A 100 -15.69 -14.49 -15.02
N LEU A 101 -16.13 -13.80 -13.95
CA LEU A 101 -15.44 -13.78 -12.67
C LEU A 101 -15.32 -15.20 -12.08
N GLN A 102 -16.42 -15.98 -12.12
CA GLN A 102 -16.42 -17.36 -11.61
C GLN A 102 -15.50 -18.26 -12.43
N SER A 103 -15.45 -18.08 -13.77
CA SER A 103 -14.54 -18.82 -14.64
C SER A 103 -13.07 -18.58 -14.27
N VAL A 104 -12.69 -17.33 -14.00
CA VAL A 104 -11.34 -16.96 -13.56
C VAL A 104 -11.02 -17.62 -12.21
N LYS A 105 -11.93 -17.54 -11.24
CA LYS A 105 -11.76 -18.17 -9.92
C LYS A 105 -11.56 -19.68 -10.03
N ASN A 106 -12.36 -20.34 -10.85
CA ASN A 106 -12.26 -21.78 -11.09
C ASN A 106 -10.94 -22.17 -11.75
N TYR A 107 -10.47 -21.38 -12.72
CA TYR A 107 -9.19 -21.59 -13.37
C TYR A 107 -8.02 -21.45 -12.40
N LEU A 108 -7.96 -20.34 -11.68
CA LEU A 108 -6.91 -20.08 -10.69
C LEU A 108 -6.88 -21.15 -9.58
N GLY A 109 -8.05 -21.61 -9.13
CA GLY A 109 -8.15 -22.68 -8.13
C GLY A 109 -7.67 -24.06 -8.64
N LYS A 110 -7.60 -24.27 -9.97
CA LYS A 110 -6.97 -25.45 -10.56
C LYS A 110 -5.45 -25.31 -10.70
N CYS A 111 -4.95 -24.08 -10.92
CA CYS A 111 -3.52 -23.81 -11.08
C CYS A 111 -2.78 -23.72 -9.74
N PHE A 112 -3.43 -23.19 -8.72
CA PHE A 112 -2.84 -22.88 -7.41
C PHE A 112 -3.75 -23.32 -6.28
N SER A 113 -3.16 -23.68 -5.14
CA SER A 113 -3.95 -23.90 -3.92
C SER A 113 -4.44 -22.54 -3.39
N MET A 114 -5.73 -22.26 -3.55
CA MET A 114 -6.32 -20.96 -3.26
C MET A 114 -7.58 -21.09 -2.39
N LYS A 115 -7.86 -19.99 -1.68
CA LYS A 115 -9.12 -19.80 -0.96
C LYS A 115 -9.91 -18.67 -1.61
N ASP A 116 -11.16 -18.90 -1.97
CA ASP A 116 -12.10 -17.84 -2.32
C ASP A 116 -12.63 -17.21 -1.03
N LEU A 117 -12.36 -15.92 -0.84
CA LEU A 117 -12.80 -15.16 0.33
C LEU A 117 -14.16 -14.48 0.13
N GLY A 118 -14.82 -14.72 -1.04
CA GLY A 118 -16.07 -14.08 -1.38
C GLY A 118 -15.91 -12.63 -1.85
N GLU A 119 -16.87 -11.78 -1.51
CA GLU A 119 -16.82 -10.35 -1.83
C GLU A 119 -15.70 -9.65 -1.04
N ALA A 120 -14.94 -8.80 -1.74
CA ALA A 120 -13.82 -8.10 -1.13
C ALA A 120 -14.31 -7.07 -0.10
N ALA A 121 -14.11 -7.35 1.18
CA ALA A 121 -14.41 -6.46 2.29
C ALA A 121 -13.16 -5.80 2.88
N PHE A 122 -12.00 -6.41 2.65
CA PHE A 122 -10.71 -5.96 3.19
C PHE A 122 -9.57 -6.35 2.26
N ILE A 123 -8.62 -5.43 2.00
CA ILE A 123 -7.36 -5.72 1.33
C ILE A 123 -6.28 -4.77 1.81
N LEU A 124 -5.05 -5.26 2.08
CA LEU A 124 -3.89 -4.45 2.47
C LEU A 124 -4.16 -3.47 3.62
N GLY A 125 -5.00 -3.85 4.58
CA GLY A 125 -5.39 -2.99 5.68
C GLY A 125 -6.40 -1.89 5.32
N ILE A 126 -6.95 -1.92 4.10
CA ILE A 126 -8.00 -1.04 3.63
C ILE A 126 -9.34 -1.78 3.72
N LYS A 127 -10.30 -1.20 4.44
CA LYS A 127 -11.68 -1.65 4.47
C LYS A 127 -12.41 -1.16 3.24
N ILE A 128 -13.10 -2.06 2.56
CA ILE A 128 -13.93 -1.73 1.39
C ILE A 128 -15.39 -1.78 1.83
N TYR A 129 -16.07 -0.66 1.72
CA TYR A 129 -17.52 -0.57 1.85
C TYR A 129 -18.12 -0.45 0.45
N ARG A 130 -19.20 -1.17 0.19
CA ARG A 130 -19.87 -1.12 -1.10
C ARG A 130 -21.38 -1.05 -0.93
N ASP A 131 -21.99 -0.05 -1.55
CA ASP A 131 -23.45 0.07 -1.70
C ASP A 131 -23.81 -0.01 -3.20
N ARG A 132 -24.30 -1.16 -3.61
CA ARG A 132 -24.66 -1.41 -5.02
C ARG A 132 -25.86 -0.62 -5.47
N SER A 133 -26.80 -0.31 -4.56
CA SER A 133 -28.00 0.45 -4.86
C SER A 133 -27.70 1.92 -5.20
N LYS A 134 -26.65 2.45 -4.56
CA LYS A 134 -26.16 3.82 -4.78
C LYS A 134 -24.95 3.87 -5.72
N GLN A 135 -24.51 2.74 -6.27
CA GLN A 135 -23.28 2.61 -7.06
C GLN A 135 -22.05 3.19 -6.37
N LEU A 136 -21.93 3.00 -5.05
CA LEU A 136 -20.97 3.66 -4.20
C LEU A 136 -19.93 2.66 -3.65
N ILE A 137 -18.65 3.07 -3.67
CA ILE A 137 -17.56 2.37 -3.01
C ILE A 137 -16.90 3.34 -2.03
N GLY A 138 -16.75 2.92 -0.77
CA GLY A 138 -16.03 3.65 0.26
C GLY A 138 -14.78 2.88 0.72
N LEU A 139 -13.65 3.57 0.79
CA LEU A 139 -12.39 3.01 1.26
C LEU A 139 -12.00 3.65 2.59
N SER A 140 -11.64 2.85 3.59
CA SER A 140 -11.22 3.34 4.90
C SER A 140 -10.04 2.55 5.45
N GLN A 141 -9.20 3.23 6.23
CA GLN A 141 -8.06 2.64 6.94
C GLN A 141 -8.18 2.79 8.45
N ASN A 142 -9.38 2.77 9.03
CA ASN A 142 -9.59 2.99 10.45
C ASN A 142 -8.72 2.09 11.35
N ALA A 143 -8.62 0.80 11.05
CA ALA A 143 -7.78 -0.15 11.78
C ALA A 143 -6.29 0.19 11.68
N TYR A 144 -5.83 0.65 10.51
CA TYR A 144 -4.46 1.13 10.33
C TYR A 144 -4.21 2.41 11.12
N MET A 145 -5.17 3.36 11.13
CA MET A 145 -5.09 4.57 11.95
C MET A 145 -4.97 4.25 13.44
N ASP A 146 -5.79 3.34 13.95
CA ASP A 146 -5.68 2.90 15.35
C ASP A 146 -4.30 2.29 15.65
N LYS A 147 -3.78 1.48 14.74
CA LYS A 147 -2.44 0.87 14.87
C LYS A 147 -1.32 1.91 14.95
N ILE A 148 -1.30 2.90 14.05
CA ILE A 148 -0.26 3.94 14.07
C ILE A 148 -0.40 4.89 15.25
N LEU A 149 -1.63 5.30 15.60
CA LEU A 149 -1.87 6.14 16.77
C LEU A 149 -1.39 5.47 18.06
N LYS A 150 -1.70 4.19 18.23
CA LYS A 150 -1.21 3.40 19.37
C LYS A 150 0.31 3.25 19.37
N ARG A 151 0.92 2.93 18.20
CA ARG A 151 2.37 2.79 18.05
C ARG A 151 3.13 4.04 18.48
N TYR A 152 2.59 5.21 18.18
CA TYR A 152 3.24 6.49 18.50
C TYR A 152 2.67 7.18 19.75
N LYS A 153 1.88 6.45 20.56
CA LYS A 153 1.28 6.92 21.83
C LYS A 153 0.42 8.18 21.65
N MET A 154 -0.31 8.25 20.52
CA MET A 154 -1.19 9.36 20.16
C MET A 154 -2.69 8.99 20.26
N ASP A 155 -3.01 7.76 20.62
CA ASP A 155 -4.37 7.24 20.76
C ASP A 155 -5.20 8.00 21.82
N ASN A 156 -4.56 8.52 22.87
CA ASN A 156 -5.17 9.35 23.92
C ASN A 156 -4.85 10.85 23.78
N SER A 157 -4.26 11.30 22.67
CA SER A 157 -3.94 12.71 22.44
C SER A 157 -5.20 13.57 22.30
N LYS A 158 -5.09 14.89 22.39
CA LYS A 158 -6.19 15.80 22.01
C LYS A 158 -6.51 15.63 20.52
N ARG A 159 -7.79 15.72 20.14
CA ARG A 159 -8.25 15.70 18.76
C ARG A 159 -7.82 16.98 18.04
N GLY A 160 -7.41 16.88 16.78
CA GLY A 160 -7.10 18.01 15.91
C GLY A 160 -8.19 18.17 14.85
N TYR A 161 -8.44 19.40 14.45
CA TYR A 161 -9.49 19.71 13.46
C TYR A 161 -8.94 19.99 12.06
N ILE A 162 -7.65 20.35 11.97
CA ILE A 162 -6.93 20.60 10.72
C ILE A 162 -5.58 19.86 10.73
N PRO A 163 -5.12 19.32 9.60
CA PRO A 163 -3.85 18.59 9.54
C PRO A 163 -2.64 19.50 9.70
N MET A 164 -2.74 20.76 9.25
CA MET A 164 -1.69 21.76 9.34
C MET A 164 -2.31 23.15 9.55
N GLN A 165 -1.64 23.99 10.34
CA GLN A 165 -2.05 25.39 10.50
C GLN A 165 -1.74 26.19 9.24
N GLU A 166 -2.60 27.17 8.94
CA GLU A 166 -2.36 28.12 7.87
C GLU A 166 -1.08 28.93 8.17
N ARG A 167 -0.31 29.25 7.13
CA ARG A 167 0.92 30.04 7.22
C ARG A 167 1.96 29.51 8.22
N LEU A 168 1.98 28.20 8.45
CA LEU A 168 3.02 27.57 9.24
C LEU A 168 4.33 27.60 8.43
N ASP A 169 5.25 28.47 8.83
CA ASP A 169 6.58 28.54 8.22
C ASP A 169 7.48 27.46 8.82
N LEU A 170 7.69 26.39 8.07
CA LEU A 170 8.64 25.32 8.40
C LEU A 170 9.86 25.45 7.48
N ASN A 171 11.04 25.54 8.08
CA ASN A 171 12.29 25.68 7.34
C ASN A 171 13.45 24.88 7.97
N LYS A 172 14.52 24.67 7.22
CA LYS A 172 15.66 23.85 7.63
C LYS A 172 16.43 24.44 8.83
N SER A 173 16.40 25.75 9.03
CA SER A 173 17.08 26.41 10.15
C SER A 173 16.45 26.08 11.53
N GLN A 174 15.23 25.58 11.54
CA GLN A 174 14.51 25.13 12.76
C GLN A 174 14.87 23.69 13.15
N GLY A 175 15.80 23.05 12.46
CA GLY A 175 16.36 21.73 12.83
C GLY A 175 17.12 21.80 14.16
N ALA A 176 17.39 20.61 14.75
CA ALA A 176 18.13 20.53 16.00
C ALA A 176 19.57 21.05 15.82
N GLN A 177 19.95 22.10 16.54
CA GLN A 177 21.25 22.76 16.43
C GLN A 177 22.16 22.52 17.64
N THR A 178 21.60 22.46 18.83
CA THR A 178 22.37 22.24 20.05
C THR A 178 22.51 20.75 20.38
N PRO A 179 23.58 20.33 21.08
CA PRO A 179 23.75 18.93 21.51
C PRO A 179 22.54 18.39 22.30
N LYS A 180 21.90 19.27 23.10
CA LYS A 180 20.71 18.92 23.88
C LYS A 180 19.50 18.63 22.98
N GLU A 181 19.26 19.46 21.97
CA GLU A 181 18.19 19.27 21.00
C GLU A 181 18.41 18.03 20.14
N VAL A 182 19.64 17.84 19.64
CA VAL A 182 20.02 16.65 18.88
C VAL A 182 19.77 15.38 19.70
N ASN A 183 20.19 15.35 20.97
CA ASN A 183 19.97 14.20 21.83
C ASN A 183 18.48 13.95 22.11
N ARG A 184 17.67 14.98 22.25
CA ARG A 184 16.22 14.88 22.38
C ARG A 184 15.60 14.32 21.10
N MET A 185 15.96 14.84 19.94
CA MET A 185 15.38 14.44 18.66
C MET A 185 15.81 13.06 18.20
N LYS A 186 16.95 12.53 18.67
CA LYS A 186 17.36 11.12 18.41
C LYS A 186 16.31 10.10 18.89
N ASN A 187 15.58 10.40 19.96
CA ASN A 187 14.56 9.53 20.52
C ASN A 187 13.18 9.72 19.90
N VAL A 188 13.05 10.68 18.98
CA VAL A 188 11.78 10.95 18.27
C VAL A 188 11.75 10.13 16.98
N PRO A 189 10.78 9.24 16.77
CA PRO A 189 10.70 8.40 15.58
C PRO A 189 10.15 9.18 14.35
N TYR A 190 10.72 10.35 14.05
CA TYR A 190 10.21 11.32 13.07
C TYR A 190 9.98 10.67 11.69
N ALA A 191 11.02 10.11 11.09
CA ALA A 191 10.94 9.50 9.76
C ALA A 191 9.94 8.31 9.71
N SER A 192 9.89 7.51 10.79
CA SER A 192 8.95 6.39 10.90
C SER A 192 7.49 6.87 10.94
N VAL A 193 7.21 7.97 11.65
CA VAL A 193 5.86 8.56 11.68
C VAL A 193 5.48 9.12 10.32
N VAL A 194 6.36 9.91 9.70
CA VAL A 194 6.13 10.47 8.36
C VAL A 194 5.86 9.36 7.34
N GLY A 195 6.65 8.29 7.35
CA GLY A 195 6.42 7.13 6.48
C GLY A 195 5.09 6.42 6.72
N SER A 196 4.66 6.33 8.00
CA SER A 196 3.34 5.77 8.33
C SER A 196 2.18 6.65 7.85
N ILE A 197 2.31 7.97 7.98
CA ILE A 197 1.33 8.94 7.45
C ILE A 197 1.28 8.87 5.92
N MET A 198 2.42 8.72 5.25
CA MET A 198 2.50 8.63 3.79
C MET A 198 1.69 7.44 3.24
N TYR A 199 1.71 6.29 3.92
CA TYR A 199 0.87 5.16 3.53
C TYR A 199 -0.63 5.48 3.62
N ALA A 200 -1.06 6.18 4.68
CA ALA A 200 -2.44 6.64 4.80
C ALA A 200 -2.83 7.59 3.67
N VAL A 201 -1.99 8.56 3.37
CA VAL A 201 -2.19 9.55 2.30
C VAL A 201 -2.37 8.88 0.94
N ARG A 202 -1.51 7.93 0.62
CA ARG A 202 -1.54 7.23 -0.68
C ARG A 202 -2.77 6.35 -0.88
N CYS A 203 -3.38 5.87 0.22
CA CYS A 203 -4.46 4.89 0.11
C CYS A 203 -5.85 5.52 0.28
N THR A 204 -6.07 6.35 1.31
CA THR A 204 -7.42 6.81 1.65
C THR A 204 -7.50 8.24 2.19
N ARG A 205 -6.36 8.93 2.39
CA ARG A 205 -6.33 10.24 3.07
C ARG A 205 -5.62 11.32 2.23
N PRO A 206 -6.11 11.64 1.03
CA PRO A 206 -5.55 12.71 0.20
C PRO A 206 -5.64 14.09 0.86
N ASP A 207 -6.58 14.30 1.77
CA ASP A 207 -6.76 15.51 2.57
C ASP A 207 -5.54 15.87 3.44
N VAL A 208 -4.65 14.90 3.70
CA VAL A 208 -3.44 15.09 4.50
C VAL A 208 -2.18 15.21 3.63
N ALA A 209 -2.30 15.09 2.30
CA ALA A 209 -1.16 15.01 1.39
C ALA A 209 -0.21 16.22 1.49
N PHE A 210 -0.76 17.43 1.52
CA PHE A 210 0.03 18.64 1.64
C PHE A 210 0.83 18.70 2.96
N ALA A 211 0.17 18.44 4.08
CA ALA A 211 0.80 18.46 5.39
C ALA A 211 1.91 17.40 5.53
N GLN A 212 1.68 16.21 4.97
CA GLN A 212 2.66 15.13 4.92
C GLN A 212 3.85 15.50 4.03
N ASN A 213 3.61 16.07 2.85
CA ASN A 213 4.68 16.53 1.96
C ASN A 213 5.57 17.57 2.65
N MET A 214 4.97 18.59 3.26
CA MET A 214 5.71 19.66 3.96
C MET A 214 6.57 19.09 5.09
N THR A 215 6.03 18.23 5.93
CA THR A 215 6.78 17.63 7.06
C THR A 215 7.85 16.63 6.61
N SER A 216 7.66 15.97 5.46
CA SER A 216 8.61 14.98 4.94
C SER A 216 9.98 15.57 4.56
N ARG A 217 10.07 16.86 4.30
CA ARG A 217 11.29 17.57 3.88
C ARG A 217 12.34 17.67 4.99
N PHE A 218 11.93 17.51 6.24
CA PHE A 218 12.79 17.73 7.41
C PHE A 218 13.29 16.43 8.07
N GLN A 219 13.18 15.27 7.39
CA GLN A 219 13.53 13.96 7.96
C GLN A 219 15.01 13.81 8.34
N GLN A 220 15.91 14.52 7.68
CA GLN A 220 17.35 14.43 7.95
C GLN A 220 17.75 15.08 9.26
N ASN A 221 17.17 16.25 9.58
CA ASN A 221 17.44 16.98 10.81
C ASN A 221 16.17 17.66 11.33
N PRO A 222 15.20 16.91 11.89
CA PRO A 222 13.99 17.50 12.42
C PRO A 222 14.26 18.26 13.72
N GLY A 223 13.52 19.36 13.91
CA GLY A 223 13.47 20.10 15.18
C GLY A 223 12.12 19.95 15.85
N GLU A 224 11.94 20.61 17.01
CA GLU A 224 10.70 20.50 17.80
C GLU A 224 9.47 21.06 17.09
N LEU A 225 9.64 22.11 16.26
CA LEU A 225 8.54 22.66 15.46
C LEU A 225 8.07 21.65 14.40
N HIS A 226 9.03 21.01 13.71
CA HIS A 226 8.74 19.95 12.75
C HIS A 226 7.98 18.79 13.41
N TRP A 227 8.44 18.36 14.60
CA TRP A 227 7.78 17.30 15.37
C TRP A 227 6.38 17.70 15.81
N THR A 228 6.19 18.96 16.20
CA THR A 228 4.86 19.48 16.58
C THR A 228 3.90 19.46 15.38
N ALA A 229 4.36 19.81 14.18
CA ALA A 229 3.57 19.72 12.97
C ALA A 229 3.13 18.28 12.69
N VAL A 230 4.05 17.31 12.77
CA VAL A 230 3.73 15.87 12.60
C VAL A 230 2.73 15.39 13.65
N LYS A 231 2.88 15.80 14.92
CA LYS A 231 1.90 15.49 15.97
C LYS A 231 0.51 16.07 15.65
N ASN A 232 0.42 17.24 15.04
CA ASN A 232 -0.86 17.82 14.64
C ASN A 232 -1.54 17.00 13.53
N ILE A 233 -0.78 16.47 12.57
CA ILE A 233 -1.31 15.53 11.58
C ILE A 233 -1.89 14.29 12.28
N LEU A 234 -1.18 13.69 13.22
CA LEU A 234 -1.68 12.52 13.96
C LEU A 234 -2.95 12.84 14.78
N LYS A 235 -3.05 14.03 15.39
CA LYS A 235 -4.26 14.48 16.10
C LYS A 235 -5.45 14.63 15.15
N TYR A 236 -5.21 15.16 13.96
CA TYR A 236 -6.23 15.27 12.92
C TYR A 236 -6.68 13.88 12.44
N LEU A 237 -5.74 13.00 12.11
CA LEU A 237 -6.04 11.62 11.73
C LEU A 237 -6.82 10.88 12.83
N ARG A 238 -6.50 11.10 14.11
CA ARG A 238 -7.28 10.57 15.24
C ARG A 238 -8.74 11.04 15.23
N ASN A 239 -8.96 12.33 14.94
CA ASN A 239 -10.29 12.92 14.92
C ASN A 239 -11.14 12.44 13.73
N THR A 240 -10.48 12.09 12.63
CA THR A 240 -11.10 11.77 11.33
C THR A 240 -10.87 10.32 10.90
N LYS A 241 -10.48 9.43 11.81
CA LYS A 241 -10.09 8.04 11.50
C LYS A 241 -11.21 7.20 10.89
N ASP A 242 -12.47 7.57 11.17
CA ASP A 242 -13.65 6.84 10.73
C ASP A 242 -14.19 7.35 9.37
N MET A 243 -13.50 8.31 8.74
CA MET A 243 -13.86 8.80 7.41
C MET A 243 -13.56 7.76 6.32
N PHE A 244 -14.36 7.82 5.27
CA PHE A 244 -14.18 7.03 4.06
C PHE A 244 -13.83 7.94 2.89
N LEU A 245 -12.93 7.49 2.02
CA LEU A 245 -12.77 8.02 0.68
C LEU A 245 -13.84 7.37 -0.20
N VAL A 246 -14.74 8.16 -0.73
CA VAL A 246 -15.95 7.67 -1.41
C VAL A 246 -15.87 7.93 -2.90
N TYR A 247 -16.23 6.92 -3.71
CA TYR A 247 -16.33 6.97 -5.17
C TYR A 247 -17.74 6.58 -5.59
N GLY A 248 -18.27 7.22 -6.65
CA GLY A 248 -19.51 6.79 -7.31
C GLY A 248 -20.78 7.56 -6.94
N GLU A 249 -20.67 8.79 -6.44
CA GLU A 249 -21.82 9.58 -5.98
C GLU A 249 -22.75 10.08 -7.12
N ASN A 250 -22.30 10.05 -8.38
CA ASN A 250 -23.09 10.52 -9.52
C ASN A 250 -23.38 9.39 -10.53
N PRO A 251 -24.61 8.83 -10.55
CA PRO A 251 -24.97 7.74 -11.47
C PRO A 251 -24.95 8.14 -12.96
N GLU A 252 -25.06 9.45 -13.26
CA GLU A 252 -25.04 9.98 -14.63
C GLU A 252 -23.63 10.35 -15.11
N ALA A 253 -22.65 10.33 -14.22
CA ALA A 253 -21.27 10.54 -14.61
C ALA A 253 -20.77 9.30 -15.36
N GLU A 254 -20.57 9.43 -16.65
CA GLU A 254 -19.67 8.54 -17.39
C GLU A 254 -18.30 8.52 -16.69
N LEU A 255 -17.49 7.50 -16.97
CA LEU A 255 -16.09 7.40 -16.51
C LEU A 255 -15.28 8.60 -17.00
N ARG A 256 -15.52 9.76 -16.38
CA ARG A 256 -14.84 11.00 -16.65
C ARG A 256 -13.82 11.23 -15.54
N VAL A 257 -12.58 11.37 -15.90
CA VAL A 257 -11.51 11.73 -14.98
C VAL A 257 -11.16 13.20 -15.23
N ASP A 258 -11.58 14.07 -14.32
CA ASP A 258 -11.17 15.48 -14.34
C ASP A 258 -9.88 15.63 -13.53
N CYS A 259 -8.81 16.07 -14.19
CA CYS A 259 -7.50 16.28 -13.56
C CYS A 259 -7.23 17.78 -13.43
N TYR A 260 -6.91 18.20 -12.23
CA TYR A 260 -6.46 19.57 -11.93
C TYR A 260 -5.01 19.51 -11.49
N CYS A 261 -4.14 20.27 -12.11
CA CYS A 261 -2.75 20.40 -11.68
C CYS A 261 -2.44 21.83 -11.26
N ASN A 262 -1.68 21.98 -10.19
CA ASN A 262 -1.13 23.27 -9.77
C ASN A 262 0.39 23.20 -9.94
N ALA A 263 0.94 24.10 -10.77
CA ALA A 263 2.37 24.29 -10.92
C ALA A 263 2.80 25.50 -10.07
N GLY A 264 3.22 25.23 -8.85
CA GLY A 264 3.83 26.25 -8.00
C GLY A 264 5.29 26.46 -8.39
N PHE A 265 5.61 27.65 -8.90
CA PHE A 265 7.00 28.01 -9.22
C PHE A 265 7.73 28.50 -7.96
N GLU A 266 8.90 27.90 -7.66
CA GLU A 266 9.81 28.28 -6.55
C GLU A 266 9.13 28.44 -5.16
N ILE A 267 8.11 27.62 -4.86
CA ILE A 267 7.36 27.70 -3.60
C ILE A 267 8.19 27.19 -2.41
N ASP A 268 9.22 26.36 -2.64
CA ASP A 268 10.09 25.90 -1.57
C ASP A 268 11.16 26.92 -1.28
N ILE A 269 10.95 27.70 -0.23
CA ILE A 269 11.86 28.76 0.23
C ILE A 269 13.27 28.21 0.58
N ASN A 270 13.39 26.93 0.95
CA ASN A 270 14.66 26.34 1.36
C ASN A 270 15.54 25.89 0.18
N ASP A 271 14.93 25.39 -0.88
CA ASP A 271 15.64 24.76 -2.01
C ASP A 271 15.32 25.46 -3.34
N MET A 272 14.52 26.52 -3.37
CA MET A 272 14.02 27.22 -4.58
C MET A 272 13.42 26.22 -5.59
N LYS A 273 12.76 25.18 -5.10
CA LYS A 273 12.15 24.15 -5.93
C LYS A 273 10.68 24.42 -6.15
N SER A 274 10.25 24.14 -7.36
CA SER A 274 8.83 24.16 -7.70
C SER A 274 8.09 22.97 -7.09
N LEU A 275 6.87 23.20 -6.64
CA LEU A 275 5.95 22.18 -6.15
C LEU A 275 4.87 21.96 -7.19
N THR A 276 4.75 20.74 -7.66
CA THR A 276 3.64 20.31 -8.51
C THR A 276 2.68 19.47 -7.69
N GLY A 277 1.42 19.83 -7.66
CA GLY A 277 0.34 19.03 -7.10
C GLY A 277 -0.70 18.79 -8.17
N TYR A 278 -1.33 17.61 -8.15
CA TYR A 278 -2.49 17.33 -8.99
C TYR A 278 -3.54 16.60 -8.18
N VAL A 279 -4.78 16.78 -8.56
CA VAL A 279 -5.96 16.06 -8.04
C VAL A 279 -6.74 15.56 -9.23
N SER A 280 -7.12 14.30 -9.23
CA SER A 280 -8.05 13.69 -10.19
C SER A 280 -9.31 13.25 -9.48
N PHE A 281 -10.46 13.55 -10.10
CA PHE A 281 -11.78 13.20 -9.62
C PHE A 281 -12.47 12.25 -10.59
#